data_a88daf27156cb292e7c2c8f693226d42
#
_entry.id   a88daf27156cb292e7c2c8f693226d42
#
_cell.length_a   1.000
_cell.length_b   1.000
_cell.length_c   1.000
_cell.angle_alpha   90.00
_cell.angle_beta   90.00
_cell.angle_gamma   90.00
#
_symmetry.space_group_name_H-M   'P 1'
#
loop_
_entity.id
_entity.type
_entity.pdbx_description
1 polymer ?
#
loop_
_entity_poly.entity_id
_entity_poly.type
_entity_poly.pdbx_seq_one_letter_code
_entity_poly.pdbx_strand_id
1 'polypeptide(L)'
;MSLRKTIAVVASAAALSVGLIGTAEAAPRELTYNSSGAAEFVAAVDAGANVWNTQLPNTIKLKKVTGAANITIVADNGWPRAQTTSLGRGKVWMGRQAVTEGHDKVRIAAHELGHILGLPDRRTGLCTDLMSGASAGTSCKNPNPNAAEKAEVVRNFGGTVAVQATTFEDAA
;
A
#
# COMPACT_ATOMS: atom_id res chain seq x y z
N MET A 1 -25.28 85.96 0.21
CA MET A 1 -25.81 84.55 0.36
C MET A 1 -24.82 83.61 -0.29
N SER A 2 -24.04 82.87 0.57
CA SER A 2 -22.99 81.96 0.10
C SER A 2 -23.45 80.51 0.33
N LEU A 3 -23.62 79.81 -0.77
CA LEU A 3 -24.08 78.40 -0.77
C LEU A 3 -22.89 77.48 -0.56
N ARG A 4 -22.76 76.88 0.60
CA ARG A 4 -21.71 75.85 0.87
C ARG A 4 -22.20 74.52 0.34
N LYS A 5 -21.49 73.97 -0.63
CA LYS A 5 -21.68 72.57 -1.15
C LYS A 5 -20.90 71.63 -0.26
N THR A 6 -21.59 70.76 0.47
CA THR A 6 -21.01 69.64 1.18
C THR A 6 -20.81 68.44 0.23
N ILE A 7 -19.58 68.01 0.07
CA ILE A 7 -19.24 66.80 -0.67
C ILE A 7 -19.20 65.63 0.33
N ALA A 8 -20.10 64.67 0.16
CA ALA A 8 -20.08 63.41 0.92
C ALA A 8 -19.12 62.45 0.23
N VAL A 9 -18.05 62.06 0.92
CA VAL A 9 -17.12 61.00 0.46
C VAL A 9 -17.69 59.66 0.96
N VAL A 10 -18.13 58.82 0.03
CA VAL A 10 -18.53 57.45 0.30
C VAL A 10 -17.28 56.57 0.25
N ALA A 11 -16.81 56.09 1.42
CA ALA A 11 -15.72 55.11 1.50
C ALA A 11 -16.30 53.73 1.29
N SER A 12 -16.05 53.13 0.12
CA SER A 12 -16.37 51.71 -0.16
C SER A 12 -15.32 50.80 0.48
N ALA A 13 -15.65 50.10 1.53
CA ALA A 13 -14.81 49.04 2.09
C ALA A 13 -14.96 47.77 1.26
N ALA A 14 -13.94 47.42 0.48
CA ALA A 14 -13.86 46.14 -0.20
C ALA A 14 -13.41 45.05 0.82
N ALA A 15 -14.33 44.18 1.20
CA ALA A 15 -14.01 43.01 2.00
C ALA A 15 -13.32 41.97 1.11
N LEU A 16 -12.00 41.78 1.27
CA LEU A 16 -11.30 40.62 0.70
C LEU A 16 -11.70 39.37 1.49
N SER A 17 -12.57 38.55 0.91
CA SER A 17 -12.80 37.17 1.38
C SER A 17 -11.62 36.31 0.94
N VAL A 18 -10.67 36.04 1.83
CA VAL A 18 -9.65 35.01 1.66
C VAL A 18 -10.36 33.65 1.78
N GLY A 19 -10.71 33.07 0.65
CA GLY A 19 -11.19 31.69 0.60
C GLY A 19 -10.09 30.76 1.06
N LEU A 20 -10.29 30.05 2.17
CA LEU A 20 -9.47 28.90 2.55
C LEU A 20 -9.65 27.83 1.47
N ILE A 21 -8.68 27.73 0.55
CA ILE A 21 -8.59 26.62 -0.40
C ILE A 21 -8.12 25.43 0.44
N GLY A 22 -9.06 24.70 1.01
CA GLY A 22 -8.79 23.40 1.62
C GLY A 22 -8.28 22.47 0.51
N THR A 23 -7.05 22.02 0.59
CA THR A 23 -6.55 20.94 -0.26
C THR A 23 -7.37 19.69 0.04
N ALA A 24 -8.26 19.31 -0.84
CA ALA A 24 -8.94 18.02 -0.75
C ALA A 24 -7.87 16.92 -0.82
N GLU A 25 -7.63 16.22 0.28
CA GLU A 25 -6.77 15.06 0.28
C GLU A 25 -7.41 13.99 -0.61
N ALA A 26 -6.65 13.46 -1.57
CA ALA A 26 -7.19 12.46 -2.48
C ALA A 26 -7.54 11.19 -1.68
N ALA A 27 -8.70 10.60 -1.96
CA ALA A 27 -9.09 9.36 -1.32
C ALA A 27 -8.08 8.23 -1.62
N PRO A 28 -7.83 7.32 -0.67
CA PRO A 28 -6.91 6.22 -0.87
C PRO A 28 -7.34 5.35 -2.05
N ARG A 29 -6.37 4.84 -2.82
CA ARG A 29 -6.65 3.96 -3.93
C ARG A 29 -7.16 2.62 -3.43
N GLU A 30 -8.41 2.29 -3.75
CA GLU A 30 -8.96 0.98 -3.42
C GLU A 30 -8.42 -0.09 -4.37
N LEU A 31 -7.88 -1.17 -3.78
CA LEU A 31 -7.41 -2.38 -4.45
C LEU A 31 -8.16 -3.57 -3.86
N THR A 32 -8.78 -4.38 -4.71
CA THR A 32 -9.49 -5.56 -4.24
C THR A 32 -8.59 -6.79 -4.23
N TYR A 33 -8.73 -7.66 -3.22
CA TYR A 33 -8.07 -8.96 -3.21
C TYR A 33 -9.07 -10.10 -2.95
N ASN A 34 -8.80 -11.24 -3.57
CA ASN A 34 -9.55 -12.47 -3.36
C ASN A 34 -8.59 -13.55 -2.83
N SER A 35 -8.81 -13.96 -1.58
CA SER A 35 -8.03 -14.98 -0.88
C SER A 35 -8.76 -16.32 -0.75
N SER A 36 -9.85 -16.56 -1.49
CA SER A 36 -10.60 -17.82 -1.41
C SER A 36 -9.75 -19.05 -1.76
N GLY A 37 -8.74 -18.90 -2.60
CA GLY A 37 -7.78 -19.94 -2.95
C GLY A 37 -6.58 -20.06 -2.00
N ALA A 38 -6.48 -19.22 -0.97
CA ALA A 38 -5.33 -19.21 -0.04
C ALA A 38 -5.39 -20.28 1.05
N ALA A 39 -6.43 -21.12 1.05
CA ALA A 39 -6.61 -22.25 1.96
C ALA A 39 -6.37 -21.86 3.43
N GLU A 40 -5.44 -22.53 4.14
CA GLU A 40 -5.08 -22.27 5.54
C GLU A 40 -4.45 -20.90 5.79
N PHE A 41 -4.09 -20.16 4.75
CA PHE A 41 -3.45 -18.84 4.85
C PHE A 41 -4.43 -17.66 4.81
N VAL A 42 -5.75 -17.89 4.63
CA VAL A 42 -6.73 -16.80 4.51
C VAL A 42 -6.59 -15.78 5.64
N ALA A 43 -6.51 -16.22 6.90
CA ALA A 43 -6.37 -15.30 8.04
C ALA A 43 -5.02 -14.53 8.02
N ALA A 44 -3.94 -15.17 7.56
CA ALA A 44 -2.63 -14.52 7.44
C ALA A 44 -2.63 -13.47 6.33
N VAL A 45 -3.29 -13.76 5.21
CA VAL A 45 -3.48 -12.81 4.11
C VAL A 45 -4.29 -11.60 4.57
N ASP A 46 -5.39 -11.83 5.28
CA ASP A 46 -6.23 -10.74 5.81
C ASP A 46 -5.43 -9.87 6.80
N ALA A 47 -4.59 -10.48 7.64
CA ALA A 47 -3.70 -9.77 8.55
C ALA A 47 -2.62 -8.96 7.78
N GLY A 48 -1.98 -9.55 6.76
CA GLY A 48 -1.00 -8.88 5.92
C GLY A 48 -1.60 -7.67 5.16
N ALA A 49 -2.82 -7.82 4.63
CA ALA A 49 -3.55 -6.72 4.00
C ALA A 49 -3.87 -5.60 5.01
N ASN A 50 -4.25 -5.97 6.25
CA ASN A 50 -4.52 -5.00 7.31
C ASN A 50 -3.25 -4.24 7.74
N VAL A 51 -2.07 -4.87 7.71
CA VAL A 51 -0.80 -4.16 7.93
C VAL A 51 -0.68 -2.99 6.97
N TRP A 52 -0.83 -3.20 5.67
CA TRP A 52 -0.74 -2.14 4.67
C TRP A 52 -1.82 -1.08 4.84
N ASN A 53 -3.07 -1.47 5.10
CA ASN A 53 -4.17 -0.54 5.37
C ASN A 53 -3.91 0.37 6.58
N THR A 54 -3.29 -0.18 7.62
CA THR A 54 -2.96 0.57 8.85
C THR A 54 -1.75 1.47 8.64
N GLN A 55 -0.75 1.01 7.88
CA GLN A 55 0.50 1.74 7.66
C GLN A 55 0.37 2.87 6.63
N LEU A 56 -0.57 2.75 5.67
CA LEU A 56 -0.78 3.71 4.58
C LEU A 56 -2.27 4.03 4.34
N PRO A 57 -3.02 4.48 5.38
CA PRO A 57 -4.48 4.63 5.32
C PRO A 57 -4.95 5.66 4.28
N ASN A 58 -4.11 6.65 3.97
CA ASN A 58 -4.43 7.73 3.02
C ASN A 58 -3.90 7.45 1.60
N THR A 59 -3.15 6.35 1.40
CA THR A 59 -2.55 6.03 0.09
C THR A 59 -3.27 4.89 -0.60
N ILE A 60 -3.52 3.79 0.13
CA ILE A 60 -4.14 2.58 -0.42
C ILE A 60 -5.18 2.01 0.54
N LYS A 61 -6.13 1.26 -0.02
CA LYS A 61 -7.10 0.45 0.72
C LYS A 61 -7.22 -0.93 0.09
N LEU A 62 -6.64 -1.94 0.73
CA LEU A 62 -6.82 -3.33 0.36
C LEU A 62 -8.17 -3.83 0.90
N LYS A 63 -9.07 -4.25 0.01
CA LYS A 63 -10.42 -4.68 0.34
C LYS A 63 -10.66 -6.12 -0.12
N LYS A 64 -11.04 -6.98 0.81
CA LYS A 64 -11.39 -8.36 0.50
C LYS A 64 -12.69 -8.43 -0.31
N VAL A 65 -12.70 -9.25 -1.35
CA VAL A 65 -13.89 -9.54 -2.16
C VAL A 65 -13.97 -11.03 -2.49
N THR A 66 -15.14 -11.46 -2.94
CA THR A 66 -15.37 -12.77 -3.54
C THR A 66 -15.49 -12.60 -5.06
N GLY A 67 -14.89 -13.50 -5.85
CA GLY A 67 -14.92 -13.42 -7.32
C GLY A 67 -13.73 -12.62 -7.89
N ALA A 68 -13.96 -11.89 -8.99
CA ALA A 68 -12.91 -11.14 -9.67
C ALA A 68 -12.31 -10.03 -8.79
N ALA A 69 -10.99 -9.95 -8.76
CA ALA A 69 -10.25 -9.01 -7.93
C ALA A 69 -9.01 -8.46 -8.67
N ASN A 70 -8.46 -7.38 -8.16
CA ASN A 70 -7.16 -6.88 -8.63
C ASN A 70 -6.03 -7.86 -8.31
N ILE A 71 -6.12 -8.51 -7.14
CA ILE A 71 -5.10 -9.42 -6.61
C ILE A 71 -5.78 -10.76 -6.33
N THR A 72 -5.28 -11.82 -6.97
CA THR A 72 -5.71 -13.19 -6.67
C THR A 72 -4.67 -13.84 -5.77
N ILE A 73 -5.10 -14.43 -4.64
CA ILE A 73 -4.17 -15.05 -3.69
C ILE A 73 -4.55 -16.51 -3.51
N VAL A 74 -3.57 -17.39 -3.72
CA VAL A 74 -3.72 -18.84 -3.64
C VAL A 74 -2.65 -19.44 -2.74
N ALA A 75 -2.86 -20.67 -2.30
CA ALA A 75 -1.82 -21.48 -1.63
C ALA A 75 -1.25 -22.50 -2.60
N ASP A 76 0.04 -22.85 -2.43
CA ASP A 76 0.67 -24.00 -3.04
C ASP A 76 1.78 -24.60 -2.14
N ASN A 77 2.50 -25.59 -2.64
CA ASN A 77 3.54 -26.28 -1.86
C ASN A 77 4.95 -25.73 -2.08
N GLY A 78 5.12 -24.75 -2.98
CA GLY A 78 6.42 -24.13 -3.25
C GLY A 78 6.77 -23.03 -2.25
N TRP A 79 7.73 -22.19 -2.63
CA TRP A 79 8.05 -20.96 -1.94
C TRP A 79 7.01 -19.87 -2.20
N PRO A 80 6.84 -18.90 -1.28
CA PRO A 80 6.03 -17.72 -1.51
C PRO A 80 6.54 -16.93 -2.72
N ARG A 81 5.62 -16.34 -3.45
CA ARG A 81 5.98 -15.50 -4.59
C ARG A 81 4.82 -14.62 -5.03
N ALA A 82 5.17 -13.53 -5.67
CA ALA A 82 4.22 -12.64 -6.32
C ALA A 82 4.54 -12.45 -7.80
N GLN A 83 3.50 -12.37 -8.62
CA GLN A 83 3.59 -11.97 -10.02
C GLN A 83 2.74 -10.73 -10.22
N THR A 84 3.38 -9.61 -10.52
CA THR A 84 2.71 -8.35 -10.83
C THR A 84 2.39 -8.30 -12.33
N THR A 85 1.20 -7.85 -12.68
CA THR A 85 0.81 -7.53 -14.06
C THR A 85 0.83 -6.03 -14.30
N SER A 86 0.56 -5.26 -13.26
CA SER A 86 0.71 -3.80 -13.18
C SER A 86 0.64 -3.38 -11.72
N LEU A 87 0.91 -2.12 -11.42
CA LEU A 87 0.82 -1.60 -10.05
C LEU A 87 -0.55 -1.88 -9.42
N GLY A 88 -0.55 -2.57 -8.28
CA GLY A 88 -1.76 -2.96 -7.56
C GLY A 88 -2.52 -4.14 -8.18
N ARG A 89 -1.95 -4.84 -9.16
CA ARG A 89 -2.57 -6.00 -9.82
C ARG A 89 -1.62 -7.16 -9.97
N GLY A 90 -2.11 -8.36 -9.72
CA GLY A 90 -1.30 -9.57 -9.90
C GLY A 90 -1.84 -10.78 -9.17
N LYS A 91 -0.95 -11.74 -8.98
CA LYS A 91 -1.23 -12.99 -8.27
C LYS A 91 -0.15 -13.25 -7.22
N VAL A 92 -0.59 -13.71 -6.06
CA VAL A 92 0.27 -14.10 -4.95
C VAL A 92 0.06 -15.59 -4.67
N TRP A 93 1.15 -16.30 -4.42
CA TRP A 93 1.13 -17.67 -3.93
C TRP A 93 1.71 -17.69 -2.53
N MET A 94 0.90 -18.13 -1.57
CA MET A 94 1.31 -18.42 -0.20
C MET A 94 1.95 -19.80 -0.16
N GLY A 95 3.29 -19.82 -0.20
CA GLY A 95 4.06 -21.05 -0.27
C GLY A 95 4.16 -21.78 1.08
N ARG A 96 3.76 -23.04 1.14
CA ARG A 96 3.84 -23.87 2.35
C ARG A 96 5.27 -24.16 2.78
N GLN A 97 6.21 -24.20 1.81
CA GLN A 97 7.60 -24.52 2.10
C GLN A 97 8.20 -23.54 3.11
N ALA A 98 8.10 -22.24 2.91
CA ALA A 98 8.65 -21.25 3.84
C ALA A 98 8.05 -21.36 5.25
N VAL A 99 6.75 -21.65 5.35
CA VAL A 99 6.08 -21.83 6.66
C VAL A 99 6.56 -23.11 7.34
N THR A 100 6.78 -24.19 6.59
CA THR A 100 7.36 -25.44 7.09
C THR A 100 8.79 -25.23 7.60
N GLU A 101 9.54 -24.35 6.99
CA GLU A 101 10.89 -23.96 7.40
C GLU A 101 10.89 -22.96 8.57
N GLY A 102 9.73 -22.49 9.03
CA GLY A 102 9.56 -21.68 10.24
C GLY A 102 9.39 -20.19 10.02
N HIS A 103 9.26 -19.72 8.77
CA HIS A 103 8.96 -18.33 8.48
C HIS A 103 7.55 -17.93 8.90
N ASP A 104 7.37 -16.66 9.26
CA ASP A 104 6.08 -16.13 9.72
C ASP A 104 5.12 -15.87 8.56
N LYS A 105 3.95 -16.51 8.62
CA LYS A 105 2.96 -16.44 7.53
C LYS A 105 2.32 -15.06 7.34
N VAL A 106 2.22 -14.22 8.39
CA VAL A 106 1.68 -12.86 8.26
C VAL A 106 2.72 -11.96 7.62
N ARG A 107 3.99 -12.11 8.01
CA ARG A 107 5.11 -11.42 7.38
C ARG A 107 5.22 -11.78 5.89
N ILE A 108 5.11 -13.08 5.55
CA ILE A 108 5.07 -13.54 4.16
C ILE A 108 3.94 -12.83 3.40
N ALA A 109 2.70 -12.85 3.92
CA ALA A 109 1.57 -12.23 3.24
C ALA A 109 1.76 -10.72 3.04
N ALA A 110 2.29 -10.01 4.04
CA ALA A 110 2.58 -8.59 3.93
C ALA A 110 3.69 -8.30 2.90
N HIS A 111 4.74 -9.14 2.85
CA HIS A 111 5.85 -9.06 1.90
C HIS A 111 5.36 -9.25 0.45
N GLU A 112 4.63 -10.33 0.17
CA GLU A 112 4.12 -10.61 -1.17
C GLU A 112 3.14 -9.53 -1.66
N LEU A 113 2.31 -8.98 -0.77
CA LEU A 113 1.49 -7.82 -1.07
C LEU A 113 2.36 -6.58 -1.34
N GLY A 114 3.51 -6.44 -0.69
CA GLY A 114 4.49 -5.38 -0.96
C GLY A 114 4.96 -5.38 -2.42
N HIS A 115 5.21 -6.55 -3.00
CA HIS A 115 5.52 -6.68 -4.44
C HIS A 115 4.38 -6.18 -5.32
N ILE A 116 3.14 -6.53 -4.99
CA ILE A 116 1.96 -6.02 -5.71
C ILE A 116 1.85 -4.49 -5.60
N LEU A 117 2.32 -3.91 -4.49
CA LEU A 117 2.40 -2.47 -4.29
C LEU A 117 3.64 -1.82 -4.93
N GLY A 118 4.43 -2.60 -5.68
CA GLY A 118 5.56 -2.13 -6.48
C GLY A 118 6.91 -2.11 -5.77
N LEU A 119 7.05 -2.79 -4.64
CA LEU A 119 8.32 -2.91 -3.93
C LEU A 119 9.15 -4.08 -4.47
N PRO A 120 10.45 -3.91 -4.76
CA PRO A 120 11.35 -4.99 -5.06
C PRO A 120 11.88 -5.66 -3.78
N ASP A 121 12.41 -6.88 -3.91
CA ASP A 121 13.23 -7.49 -2.87
C ASP A 121 14.46 -6.63 -2.52
N ARG A 122 14.78 -6.55 -1.23
CA ARG A 122 15.94 -5.82 -0.73
C ARG A 122 17.02 -6.73 -0.15
N ARG A 123 16.65 -7.87 0.41
CA ARG A 123 17.50 -8.93 0.99
C ARG A 123 18.59 -8.41 1.92
N THR A 124 18.22 -7.42 2.77
CA THR A 124 19.16 -6.75 3.68
C THR A 124 19.55 -7.60 4.89
N GLY A 125 18.85 -8.69 5.17
CA GLY A 125 18.99 -9.48 6.38
C GLY A 125 18.38 -8.85 7.64
N LEU A 126 17.83 -7.64 7.53
CA LEU A 126 17.26 -6.91 8.67
C LEU A 126 15.78 -7.25 8.86
N CYS A 127 15.39 -7.59 10.09
CA CYS A 127 14.00 -7.85 10.44
C CYS A 127 13.11 -6.59 10.38
N THR A 128 13.69 -5.40 10.44
CA THR A 128 12.99 -4.12 10.27
C THR A 128 12.57 -3.84 8.84
N ASP A 129 13.18 -4.52 7.88
CA ASP A 129 12.90 -4.36 6.46
C ASP A 129 11.97 -5.48 6.02
N LEU A 130 10.72 -5.14 5.68
CA LEU A 130 9.74 -6.13 5.24
C LEU A 130 10.21 -6.83 3.95
N MET A 131 10.75 -6.04 3.01
CA MET A 131 11.24 -6.55 1.73
C MET A 131 12.63 -7.21 1.81
N SER A 132 13.13 -7.45 3.04
CA SER A 132 14.26 -8.35 3.28
C SER A 132 13.90 -9.82 2.98
N GLY A 133 12.62 -10.16 2.99
CA GLY A 133 12.13 -11.50 2.71
C GLY A 133 12.70 -12.56 3.64
N ALA A 134 13.02 -13.71 3.08
CA ALA A 134 13.59 -14.85 3.79
C ALA A 134 14.97 -14.54 4.41
N SER A 135 15.74 -13.61 3.86
CA SER A 135 17.06 -13.25 4.39
C SER A 135 17.02 -12.67 5.81
N ALA A 136 15.86 -12.17 6.29
CA ALA A 136 15.68 -11.74 7.68
C ALA A 136 15.67 -12.91 8.69
N GLY A 137 15.62 -14.14 8.22
CA GLY A 137 15.62 -15.36 9.01
C GLY A 137 14.27 -15.72 9.64
N THR A 138 14.15 -16.97 10.08
CA THR A 138 12.91 -17.54 10.62
C THR A 138 12.50 -16.97 11.98
N SER A 139 13.42 -16.36 12.72
CA SER A 139 13.14 -15.68 13.99
C SER A 139 12.42 -14.33 13.80
N CYS A 140 12.50 -13.76 12.59
CA CYS A 140 11.84 -12.49 12.29
C CYS A 140 10.33 -12.66 12.13
N LYS A 141 9.55 -11.94 12.99
CA LYS A 141 8.08 -11.96 12.99
C LYS A 141 7.47 -10.60 12.67
N ASN A 142 8.29 -9.58 12.36
CA ASN A 142 7.80 -8.24 12.08
C ASN A 142 7.18 -8.15 10.67
N PRO A 143 5.85 -7.94 10.54
CA PRO A 143 5.18 -7.82 9.24
C PRO A 143 5.10 -6.37 8.74
N ASN A 144 5.63 -5.40 9.51
CA ASN A 144 5.46 -3.98 9.17
C ASN A 144 6.53 -3.51 8.20
N PRO A 145 6.16 -2.75 7.15
CA PRO A 145 7.11 -2.08 6.29
C PRO A 145 7.83 -0.95 7.05
N ASN A 146 9.10 -0.73 6.74
CA ASN A 146 9.87 0.39 7.25
C ASN A 146 9.47 1.72 6.61
N ALA A 147 10.07 2.83 7.06
CA ALA A 147 9.75 4.17 6.56
C ALA A 147 10.08 4.35 5.05
N ALA A 148 11.19 3.74 4.58
CA ALA A 148 11.60 3.84 3.18
C ALA A 148 10.66 3.04 2.26
N GLU A 149 10.26 1.84 2.67
CA GLU A 149 9.28 1.00 1.97
C GLU A 149 7.92 1.69 1.87
N LYS A 150 7.44 2.28 2.96
CA LYS A 150 6.22 3.09 2.96
C LYS A 150 6.29 4.28 2.01
N ALA A 151 7.39 5.04 2.05
CA ALA A 151 7.60 6.18 1.18
C ALA A 151 7.65 5.77 -0.31
N GLU A 152 8.20 4.59 -0.62
CA GLU A 152 8.22 4.06 -1.98
C GLU A 152 6.81 3.72 -2.48
N VAL A 153 5.97 3.06 -1.67
CA VAL A 153 4.56 2.82 -2.03
C VAL A 153 3.80 4.14 -2.22
N VAL A 154 4.00 5.13 -1.35
CA VAL A 154 3.38 6.46 -1.53
C VAL A 154 3.78 7.07 -2.88
N ARG A 155 5.07 7.00 -3.27
CA ARG A 155 5.51 7.49 -4.59
C ARG A 155 4.90 6.71 -5.75
N ASN A 156 4.82 5.37 -5.63
CA ASN A 156 4.25 4.52 -6.67
C ASN A 156 2.78 4.86 -6.94
N PHE A 157 2.00 5.11 -5.91
CA PHE A 157 0.56 5.42 -6.04
C PHE A 157 0.26 6.91 -6.20
N GLY A 158 1.16 7.81 -5.82
CA GLY A 158 1.04 9.26 -6.01
C GLY A 158 1.54 9.81 -7.33
N GLY A 159 2.22 8.99 -8.14
CA GLY A 159 2.83 9.38 -9.42
C GLY A 159 2.33 8.55 -10.61
N THR A 160 2.87 8.85 -11.79
CA THR A 160 2.64 8.10 -13.04
C THR A 160 3.68 6.99 -13.24
N VAL A 161 4.05 6.28 -12.17
CA VAL A 161 5.05 5.21 -12.26
C VAL A 161 4.42 3.99 -12.94
N ALA A 162 4.96 3.61 -14.10
CA ALA A 162 4.62 2.35 -14.75
C ALA A 162 5.40 1.22 -14.06
N VAL A 163 4.72 0.41 -13.27
CA VAL A 163 5.28 -0.85 -12.77
C VAL A 163 5.14 -1.90 -13.86
N GLN A 164 6.26 -2.45 -14.31
CA GLN A 164 6.29 -3.51 -15.31
C GLN A 164 5.85 -4.85 -14.69
N ALA A 165 5.31 -5.72 -15.54
CA ALA A 165 5.01 -7.09 -15.13
C ALA A 165 6.29 -7.81 -14.73
N THR A 166 6.35 -8.31 -13.52
CA THR A 166 7.53 -8.99 -12.94
C THR A 166 7.08 -10.13 -12.05
N THR A 167 7.86 -11.22 -12.02
CA THR A 167 7.68 -12.29 -11.03
C THR A 167 8.77 -12.15 -9.98
N PHE A 168 8.37 -12.11 -8.73
CA PHE A 168 9.23 -12.12 -7.56
C PHE A 168 9.12 -13.48 -6.90
N GLU A 169 10.23 -14.15 -6.68
CA GLU A 169 10.29 -15.39 -5.91
C GLU A 169 11.14 -15.14 -4.66
N ASP A 170 10.57 -15.43 -3.52
CA ASP A 170 11.26 -15.31 -2.24
C ASP A 170 12.09 -16.58 -1.98
N ALA A 171 12.95 -16.94 -2.94
CA ALA A 171 13.87 -18.04 -2.78
C ALA A 171 14.86 -17.78 -1.63
N ALA A 172 15.15 -18.81 -0.84
CA ALA A 172 16.09 -18.77 0.27
C ALA A 172 17.53 -18.47 -0.19
#